data_f9f256ffaf024e97647ada275709e7cc
#
_entry.id   f9f256ffaf024e97647ada275709e7cc
#
_cell.length_a   1.000
_cell.length_b   1.000
_cell.length_c   1.000
_cell.angle_alpha   90.00
_cell.angle_beta   90.00
_cell.angle_gamma   90.00
#
_symmetry.space_group_name_H-M   'P 1'
#
loop_
_entity.id
_entity.type
_entity.pdbx_description
1 polymer ?
#
loop_
_entity_poly.entity_id
_entity_poly.type
_entity_poly.pdbx_seq_one_letter_code
_entity_poly.pdbx_strand_id
1 'polypeptide(L)'
;MVGGEVDRQTAQCNGAGVVACNAARMRIMAKQGKPHSAETTAPTAGRVDFFPNLPELQLADHFLIAMPSMLDPVFGGTVVYLCEHNSDGALGMIINRPTDMTMGVLFERLELSLEIGTDEMSRSGKPVLFGGPVQVERGFVLHGPRERYSSSLVVSDDVVLTTSRDVLEQAAAGNGPDRLIITLGCAGWSAGQLEEEILRNGWLTVKADPAILFEVPIEERFSAAMHLLGFDPSDLAGEAGHA
;
A
#
# COMPACT_ATOMS: atom_id res chain seq x y z
N MET A 1 48.17 -16.65 12.10
CA MET A 1 48.41 -15.22 12.30
C MET A 1 48.14 -14.49 11.00
N VAL A 2 47.32 -13.57 11.05
CA VAL A 2 46.99 -12.36 10.40
C VAL A 2 45.46 -12.30 10.16
N GLY A 3 44.87 -11.52 11.03
CA GLY A 3 43.52 -11.09 10.98
C GLY A 3 43.33 -10.02 9.92
N GLY A 4 42.17 -10.02 9.32
CA GLY A 4 41.63 -8.99 8.45
C GLY A 4 40.28 -8.49 8.99
N GLU A 5 40.35 -7.37 9.65
CA GLU A 5 39.26 -6.56 10.17
C GLU A 5 38.50 -5.98 8.98
N VAL A 6 37.22 -6.28 8.84
CA VAL A 6 36.34 -5.67 7.82
C VAL A 6 35.70 -4.44 8.44
N ASP A 7 36.18 -3.33 7.95
CA ASP A 7 35.80 -1.95 8.25
C ASP A 7 34.30 -1.71 7.98
N ARG A 8 33.58 -1.27 8.99
CA ARG A 8 32.20 -0.79 8.90
C ARG A 8 32.20 0.65 8.43
N GLN A 9 32.11 0.84 7.13
CA GLN A 9 31.82 2.18 6.59
C GLN A 9 30.34 2.54 6.79
N THR A 10 30.13 3.40 7.75
CA THR A 10 28.92 4.20 7.92
C THR A 10 28.72 5.09 6.71
N ALA A 11 27.74 4.75 5.87
CA ALA A 11 27.29 5.64 4.80
C ALA A 11 26.48 6.78 5.41
N GLN A 12 27.05 7.93 5.43
CA GLN A 12 26.47 9.21 5.81
C GLN A 12 25.60 9.70 4.65
N CYS A 13 24.26 9.60 4.77
CA CYS A 13 23.31 10.16 3.82
C CYS A 13 23.15 11.66 4.07
N ASN A 14 23.70 12.47 3.18
CA ASN A 14 23.45 13.91 3.10
C ASN A 14 22.20 14.18 2.28
N GLY A 15 21.23 14.79 2.92
CA GLY A 15 20.19 15.72 2.53
C GLY A 15 19.55 15.65 1.15
N ALA A 16 18.34 15.07 1.11
CA ALA A 16 17.13 15.60 0.45
C ALA A 16 16.03 14.53 0.57
N GLY A 17 14.94 14.84 1.31
CA GLY A 17 13.66 14.11 1.20
C GLY A 17 13.68 12.66 1.63
N VAL A 18 14.12 12.37 2.86
CA VAL A 18 13.99 11.01 3.43
C VAL A 18 12.56 10.83 3.89
N VAL A 19 11.78 10.02 3.18
CA VAL A 19 10.61 9.35 3.74
C VAL A 19 11.15 8.33 4.75
N ALA A 20 11.43 8.80 5.97
CA ALA A 20 11.87 7.94 7.06
C ALA A 20 10.67 7.13 7.55
N CYS A 21 10.51 5.93 6.99
CA CYS A 21 9.56 4.95 7.49
C CYS A 21 10.00 4.50 8.89
N ASN A 22 9.40 5.09 9.91
CA ASN A 22 9.63 4.69 11.29
C ASN A 22 8.84 3.40 11.55
N ALA A 23 9.53 2.25 11.45
CA ALA A 23 8.97 0.90 11.58
C ALA A 23 8.52 0.55 13.03
N ALA A 24 8.23 1.54 13.87
CA ALA A 24 7.82 1.33 15.24
C ALA A 24 6.30 1.47 15.39
N ARG A 25 5.65 0.32 15.53
CA ARG A 25 4.28 0.13 16.02
C ARG A 25 3.11 0.34 15.07
N MET A 26 3.02 -0.45 14.02
CA MET A 26 1.72 -0.77 13.45
C MET A 26 1.18 -2.06 14.11
N ARG A 27 0.53 -1.92 15.24
CA ARG A 27 -0.32 -2.99 15.79
C ARG A 27 -1.67 -2.89 15.08
N ILE A 28 -1.97 -3.88 14.24
CA ILE A 28 -3.34 -4.13 13.80
C ILE A 28 -4.16 -4.41 15.05
N MET A 29 -5.01 -3.45 15.46
CA MET A 29 -5.90 -3.62 16.61
C MET A 29 -7.04 -4.57 16.23
N ALA A 30 -6.92 -5.83 16.65
CA ALA A 30 -8.10 -6.65 16.86
C ALA A 30 -8.91 -6.00 18.00
N LYS A 31 -10.14 -5.55 17.69
CA LYS A 31 -11.09 -5.03 18.70
C LYS A 31 -11.39 -6.12 19.72
N GLN A 32 -10.79 -6.02 20.89
CA GLN A 32 -11.29 -6.67 22.11
C GLN A 32 -11.83 -5.61 23.05
N GLY A 33 -13.01 -5.88 23.58
CA GLY A 33 -13.84 -5.00 24.38
C GLY A 33 -13.20 -4.47 25.65
N LYS A 34 -13.73 -3.32 26.09
CA LYS A 34 -13.40 -2.56 27.28
C LYS A 34 -13.44 -3.37 28.59
N PRO A 35 -12.66 -2.93 29.60
CA PRO A 35 -13.34 -2.36 30.76
C PRO A 35 -12.86 -0.96 31.16
N HIS A 36 -13.78 -0.22 31.75
CA HIS A 36 -13.64 1.07 32.42
C HIS A 36 -12.62 1.06 33.57
N SER A 37 -11.84 2.12 33.71
CA SER A 37 -11.59 2.79 34.99
C SER A 37 -10.82 4.11 34.80
N ALA A 38 -11.26 5.05 35.51
CA ALA A 38 -11.05 6.44 35.88
C ALA A 38 -9.63 7.06 35.82
N GLU A 39 -9.67 8.32 35.33
CA GLU A 39 -9.02 9.56 35.76
C GLU A 39 -7.57 9.56 36.29
N THR A 40 -6.74 10.37 35.61
CA THR A 40 -6.00 11.45 36.31
C THR A 40 -5.55 12.49 35.26
N THR A 41 -6.04 13.71 35.42
CA THR A 41 -5.78 14.91 34.66
C THR A 41 -4.38 15.47 34.95
N ALA A 42 -3.60 15.74 33.87
CA ALA A 42 -2.54 16.73 33.89
C ALA A 42 -2.72 17.68 32.69
N PRO A 43 -2.58 19.00 32.84
CA PRO A 43 -2.89 19.94 31.77
C PRO A 43 -1.77 19.98 30.75
N THR A 44 -2.06 19.50 29.57
CA THR A 44 -1.18 19.62 28.39
C THR A 44 -1.40 21.00 27.75
N ALA A 45 -0.31 21.72 27.55
CA ALA A 45 -0.25 23.02 26.90
C ALA A 45 -1.04 23.04 25.59
N GLY A 46 -1.92 24.03 25.44
CA GLY A 46 -2.87 24.15 24.33
C GLY A 46 -2.20 24.14 22.96
N ARG A 47 -2.51 23.13 22.19
CA ARG A 47 -2.42 23.16 20.74
C ARG A 47 -3.56 24.07 20.27
N VAL A 48 -3.21 25.24 19.75
CA VAL A 48 -4.19 26.13 19.12
C VAL A 48 -4.58 25.49 17.80
N ASP A 49 -5.72 24.81 17.79
CA ASP A 49 -6.32 24.31 16.54
C ASP A 49 -6.81 25.51 15.74
N PHE A 50 -5.97 25.96 14.82
CA PHE A 50 -6.24 27.12 13.98
C PHE A 50 -7.37 26.89 12.97
N PHE A 51 -7.85 25.63 12.79
CA PHE A 51 -8.91 25.26 11.87
C PHE A 51 -9.85 24.20 12.47
N PRO A 52 -10.83 24.59 13.31
CA PRO A 52 -11.65 23.63 14.04
C PRO A 52 -12.71 22.87 13.21
N ASN A 53 -12.78 23.04 11.89
CA ASN A 53 -13.84 22.45 11.07
C ASN A 53 -13.42 22.11 9.62
N LEU A 54 -12.18 21.74 9.37
CA LEU A 54 -11.90 21.05 8.11
C LEU A 54 -12.42 19.62 8.24
N PRO A 55 -13.24 19.12 7.29
CA PRO A 55 -13.62 17.71 7.28
C PRO A 55 -12.34 16.89 7.27
N GLU A 56 -12.24 15.90 8.16
CA GLU A 56 -11.13 14.94 8.15
C GLU A 56 -11.01 14.38 6.73
N LEU A 57 -9.88 14.57 6.11
CA LEU A 57 -9.62 14.07 4.77
C LEU A 57 -9.64 12.54 4.83
N GLN A 58 -10.70 11.93 4.30
CA GLN A 58 -10.86 10.47 4.28
C GLN A 58 -10.35 9.95 2.93
N LEU A 59 -9.12 9.44 2.91
CA LEU A 59 -8.48 8.93 1.69
C LEU A 59 -8.47 7.40 1.58
N ALA A 60 -9.09 6.67 2.50
CA ALA A 60 -9.33 5.25 2.29
C ALA A 60 -10.09 5.02 0.98
N ASP A 61 -9.74 3.95 0.24
CA ASP A 61 -10.30 3.66 -1.07
C ASP A 61 -10.03 4.76 -2.12
N HIS A 62 -8.82 5.35 -2.08
CA HIS A 62 -8.28 6.26 -3.08
C HIS A 62 -6.97 5.73 -3.65
N PHE A 63 -6.65 6.14 -4.86
CA PHE A 63 -5.30 6.03 -5.40
C PHE A 63 -4.48 7.25 -5.02
N LEU A 64 -3.23 7.00 -4.61
CA LEU A 64 -2.16 7.99 -4.60
C LEU A 64 -1.31 7.75 -5.84
N ILE A 65 -1.22 8.76 -6.68
CA ILE A 65 -0.43 8.71 -7.91
C ILE A 65 0.81 9.57 -7.69
N ALA A 66 1.98 8.98 -7.79
CA ALA A 66 3.23 9.70 -7.60
C ALA A 66 3.39 10.79 -8.66
N MET A 67 3.66 12.03 -8.22
CA MET A 67 3.95 13.12 -9.14
C MET A 67 5.23 12.83 -9.94
N PRO A 68 5.34 13.27 -11.22
CA PRO A 68 6.55 13.07 -12.02
C PRO A 68 7.81 13.65 -11.40
N SER A 69 7.67 14.67 -10.55
CA SER A 69 8.77 15.27 -9.78
C SER A 69 9.25 14.40 -8.62
N MET A 70 8.55 13.34 -8.27
CA MET A 70 8.96 12.42 -7.21
C MET A 70 10.11 11.54 -7.70
N LEU A 71 11.32 11.85 -7.25
CA LEU A 71 12.54 11.10 -7.59
C LEU A 71 12.85 9.97 -6.61
N ASP A 72 11.94 9.68 -5.69
CA ASP A 72 12.11 8.57 -4.74
C ASP A 72 12.18 7.23 -5.49
N PRO A 73 13.22 6.39 -5.25
CA PRO A 73 13.43 5.14 -6.01
C PRO A 73 12.35 4.09 -5.75
N VAL A 74 11.63 4.19 -4.62
CA VAL A 74 10.55 3.28 -4.26
C VAL A 74 9.23 3.76 -4.81
N PHE A 75 8.93 5.05 -4.70
CA PHE A 75 7.61 5.59 -5.01
C PHE A 75 7.50 6.31 -6.35
N GLY A 76 8.62 6.73 -6.97
CA GLY A 76 8.58 7.41 -8.28
C GLY A 76 7.87 6.56 -9.33
N GLY A 77 6.84 7.11 -10.02
CA GLY A 77 6.05 6.42 -11.03
C GLY A 77 5.12 5.32 -10.50
N THR A 78 4.78 5.34 -9.19
CA THR A 78 3.87 4.35 -8.62
C THR A 78 2.45 4.87 -8.48
N VAL A 79 1.53 3.90 -8.46
CA VAL A 79 0.16 4.07 -7.95
C VAL A 79 0.03 3.25 -6.68
N VAL A 80 -0.40 3.89 -5.60
CA VAL A 80 -0.67 3.24 -4.32
C VAL A 80 -2.17 3.24 -4.08
N TYR A 81 -2.74 2.10 -3.78
CA TYR A 81 -4.11 1.99 -3.30
C TYR A 81 -4.14 2.11 -1.78
N LEU A 82 -4.83 3.13 -1.26
CA LEU A 82 -4.98 3.36 0.17
C LEU A 82 -6.07 2.47 0.77
N CYS A 83 -5.66 1.59 1.67
CA CYS A 83 -6.54 0.67 2.38
C CYS A 83 -7.07 1.25 3.68
N GLU A 84 -6.31 2.11 4.33
CA GLU A 84 -6.68 2.77 5.59
C GLU A 84 -6.09 4.17 5.63
N HIS A 85 -6.88 5.11 6.16
CA HIS A 85 -6.44 6.47 6.43
C HIS A 85 -7.25 7.02 7.61
N ASN A 86 -6.54 7.44 8.67
CA ASN A 86 -7.13 7.95 9.90
C ASN A 86 -6.13 8.85 10.64
N SER A 87 -6.51 9.34 11.82
CA SER A 87 -5.66 10.20 12.66
C SER A 87 -4.33 9.56 13.10
N ASP A 88 -4.20 8.22 13.03
CA ASP A 88 -2.98 7.49 13.40
C ASP A 88 -2.02 7.33 12.21
N GLY A 89 -2.49 7.59 10.99
CA GLY A 89 -1.72 7.53 9.74
C GLY A 89 -2.45 6.85 8.59
N ALA A 90 -1.69 6.31 7.63
CA ALA A 90 -2.22 5.65 6.46
C ALA A 90 -1.49 4.34 6.13
N LEU A 91 -2.23 3.43 5.50
CA LEU A 91 -1.74 2.15 4.97
C LEU A 91 -2.18 2.00 3.52
N GLY A 92 -1.23 1.68 2.64
CA GLY A 92 -1.52 1.45 1.22
C GLY A 92 -0.65 0.38 0.61
N MET A 93 -1.02 -0.03 -0.61
CA MET A 93 -0.30 -1.03 -1.41
C MET A 93 0.06 -0.44 -2.77
N ILE A 94 1.32 -0.52 -3.17
CA ILE A 94 1.74 -0.23 -4.54
C ILE A 94 1.13 -1.31 -5.44
N ILE A 95 0.42 -0.90 -6.51
CA ILE A 95 -0.34 -1.81 -7.36
C ILE A 95 0.20 -1.96 -8.78
N ASN A 96 1.27 -1.24 -9.13
CA ASN A 96 1.85 -1.23 -10.47
C ASN A 96 3.34 -1.61 -10.51
N ARG A 97 3.85 -2.31 -9.49
CA ARG A 97 5.23 -2.85 -9.47
C ARG A 97 5.23 -4.37 -9.35
N PRO A 98 5.36 -5.11 -10.45
CA PRO A 98 5.52 -6.55 -10.40
C PRO A 98 6.89 -6.94 -9.83
N THR A 99 6.94 -8.08 -9.14
CA THR A 99 8.19 -8.76 -8.77
C THR A 99 8.46 -9.91 -9.73
N ASP A 100 9.65 -10.52 -9.64
CA ASP A 100 9.97 -11.73 -10.39
C ASP A 100 9.25 -12.99 -9.87
N MET A 101 8.51 -12.87 -8.76
CA MET A 101 7.76 -13.97 -8.17
C MET A 101 6.35 -14.02 -8.76
N THR A 102 5.95 -15.22 -9.20
CA THR A 102 4.55 -15.48 -9.59
C THR A 102 3.75 -16.06 -8.43
N MET A 103 2.43 -16.02 -8.53
CA MET A 103 1.54 -16.64 -7.54
C MET A 103 1.81 -18.14 -7.40
N GLY A 104 2.10 -18.84 -8.51
CA GLY A 104 2.45 -20.27 -8.48
C GLY A 104 3.69 -20.53 -7.63
N VAL A 105 4.77 -19.77 -7.85
CA VAL A 105 6.00 -19.86 -7.04
C VAL A 105 5.73 -19.53 -5.57
N LEU A 106 4.87 -18.56 -5.29
CA LEU A 106 4.50 -18.22 -3.92
C LEU A 106 3.77 -19.39 -3.25
N PHE A 107 2.80 -20.01 -3.93
CA PHE A 107 2.05 -21.15 -3.40
C PHE A 107 2.97 -22.36 -3.15
N GLU A 108 3.90 -22.66 -4.06
CA GLU A 108 4.91 -23.70 -3.84
C GLU A 108 5.75 -23.43 -2.58
N ARG A 109 6.22 -22.19 -2.39
CA ARG A 109 6.99 -21.80 -1.19
C ARG A 109 6.20 -21.91 0.10
N LEU A 110 4.89 -21.73 0.03
CA LEU A 110 3.98 -21.86 1.16
C LEU A 110 3.49 -23.30 1.36
N GLU A 111 3.98 -24.26 0.54
CA GLU A 111 3.56 -25.66 0.54
C GLU A 111 2.04 -25.82 0.31
N LEU A 112 1.44 -24.93 -0.49
CA LEU A 112 0.05 -24.99 -0.89
C LEU A 112 -0.08 -25.75 -2.21
N SER A 113 -0.86 -26.82 -2.21
CA SER A 113 -1.16 -27.58 -3.42
C SER A 113 -2.15 -26.84 -4.29
N LEU A 114 -1.75 -26.54 -5.54
CA LEU A 114 -2.68 -26.00 -6.52
C LEU A 114 -3.60 -27.13 -7.01
N GLU A 115 -4.90 -26.94 -6.91
CA GLU A 115 -5.86 -27.82 -7.61
C GLU A 115 -5.82 -27.48 -9.11
N ILE A 116 -5.64 -28.50 -9.96
CA ILE A 116 -5.41 -28.35 -11.40
C ILE A 116 -6.74 -28.05 -12.11
N GLY A 117 -7.11 -26.76 -12.18
CA GLY A 117 -8.15 -26.23 -13.06
C GLY A 117 -7.57 -25.33 -14.14
N THR A 118 -8.26 -25.17 -15.27
CA THR A 118 -7.80 -24.31 -16.39
C THR A 118 -7.67 -22.85 -15.98
N ASP A 119 -8.52 -22.37 -15.07
CA ASP A 119 -8.50 -21.00 -14.57
C ASP A 119 -7.35 -20.76 -13.57
N GLU A 120 -6.94 -21.79 -12.84
CA GLU A 120 -5.84 -21.71 -11.88
C GLU A 120 -4.48 -21.70 -12.55
N MET A 121 -4.33 -22.38 -13.69
CA MET A 121 -3.11 -22.29 -14.49
C MET A 121 -2.91 -20.85 -15.02
N SER A 122 -3.98 -20.16 -15.38
CA SER A 122 -3.94 -18.74 -15.77
C SER A 122 -3.64 -17.82 -14.59
N ARG A 123 -4.10 -18.15 -13.37
CA ARG A 123 -3.83 -17.38 -12.16
C ARG A 123 -2.42 -17.59 -11.64
N SER A 124 -1.87 -18.81 -11.72
CA SER A 124 -0.53 -19.15 -11.24
C SER A 124 0.58 -18.33 -11.91
N GLY A 125 0.38 -17.90 -13.16
CA GLY A 125 1.30 -17.04 -13.91
C GLY A 125 1.25 -15.56 -13.52
N LYS A 126 0.25 -15.12 -12.76
CA LYS A 126 0.16 -13.71 -12.35
C LYS A 126 1.31 -13.33 -11.41
N PRO A 127 1.94 -12.17 -11.59
CA PRO A 127 3.00 -11.73 -10.71
C PRO A 127 2.48 -11.35 -9.32
N VAL A 128 3.28 -11.62 -8.31
CA VAL A 128 3.16 -11.00 -6.99
C VAL A 128 3.74 -9.60 -7.09
N LEU A 129 3.07 -8.60 -6.52
CA LEU A 129 3.50 -7.22 -6.61
C LEU A 129 4.38 -6.84 -5.41
N PHE A 130 5.24 -5.87 -5.59
CA PHE A 130 5.90 -5.15 -4.52
C PHE A 130 4.94 -4.09 -3.97
N GLY A 131 4.39 -4.34 -2.78
CA GLY A 131 3.38 -3.47 -2.16
C GLY A 131 3.95 -2.25 -1.44
N GLY A 132 5.25 -2.24 -1.16
CA GLY A 132 5.94 -1.13 -0.50
C GLY A 132 7.08 -1.58 0.41
N PRO A 133 7.82 -0.61 0.99
CA PRO A 133 9.07 -0.87 1.71
C PRO A 133 8.87 -1.39 3.15
N VAL A 134 7.64 -1.40 3.66
CA VAL A 134 7.34 -1.82 5.03
C VAL A 134 6.94 -3.29 5.04
N GLN A 135 7.50 -4.09 5.97
CA GLN A 135 7.18 -5.52 6.13
C GLN A 135 7.30 -6.31 4.80
N VAL A 136 8.38 -6.14 4.08
CA VAL A 136 8.60 -6.68 2.72
C VAL A 136 8.48 -8.20 2.59
N GLU A 137 8.57 -8.93 3.70
CA GLU A 137 8.39 -10.40 3.74
C GLU A 137 6.95 -10.81 4.04
N ARG A 138 6.07 -9.85 4.35
CA ARG A 138 4.67 -10.12 4.67
C ARG A 138 3.81 -10.01 3.43
N GLY A 139 2.95 -11.00 3.22
CA GLY A 139 1.94 -10.99 2.18
C GLY A 139 0.71 -10.17 2.59
N PHE A 140 0.19 -9.41 1.65
CA PHE A 140 -1.07 -8.69 1.73
C PHE A 140 -1.89 -9.04 0.49
N VAL A 141 -3.18 -9.32 0.66
CA VAL A 141 -4.06 -9.73 -0.42
C VAL A 141 -5.22 -8.75 -0.53
N LEU A 142 -5.28 -8.03 -1.64
CA LEU A 142 -6.43 -7.24 -2.04
C LEU A 142 -7.36 -8.12 -2.86
N HIS A 143 -8.64 -8.17 -2.52
CA HIS A 143 -9.60 -9.02 -3.22
C HIS A 143 -11.00 -8.44 -3.21
N GLY A 144 -11.87 -8.96 -4.10
CA GLY A 144 -13.28 -8.62 -4.13
C GLY A 144 -14.03 -9.13 -2.89
N PRO A 145 -15.20 -8.55 -2.58
CA PRO A 145 -16.00 -8.91 -1.42
C PRO A 145 -16.67 -10.27 -1.63
N ARG A 146 -16.09 -11.35 -1.19
CA ARG A 146 -16.73 -12.67 -1.25
C ARG A 146 -16.93 -13.27 0.11
N GLU A 147 -15.87 -13.39 0.88
CA GLU A 147 -15.92 -13.99 2.21
C GLU A 147 -15.01 -13.21 3.17
N ARG A 148 -15.28 -13.33 4.46
CA ARG A 148 -14.40 -12.77 5.48
C ARG A 148 -13.41 -13.84 5.91
N TYR A 149 -12.14 -13.55 5.73
CA TYR A 149 -11.04 -14.36 6.24
C TYR A 149 -10.66 -13.92 7.66
N SER A 150 -9.81 -14.70 8.32
CA SER A 150 -9.48 -14.51 9.73
C SER A 150 -8.91 -13.12 10.08
N SER A 151 -8.22 -12.47 9.13
CA SER A 151 -7.65 -11.14 9.31
C SER A 151 -7.95 -10.27 8.09
N SER A 152 -9.17 -9.72 8.04
CA SER A 152 -9.67 -8.91 6.94
C SER A 152 -10.05 -7.51 7.39
N LEU A 153 -9.68 -6.52 6.58
CA LEU A 153 -10.09 -5.13 6.66
C LEU A 153 -10.97 -4.83 5.44
N VAL A 154 -12.23 -4.47 5.65
CA VAL A 154 -13.11 -3.98 4.59
C VAL A 154 -12.71 -2.56 4.27
N VAL A 155 -12.22 -2.32 3.06
CA VAL A 155 -11.80 -0.99 2.60
C VAL A 155 -12.97 -0.26 1.95
N SER A 156 -13.71 -0.96 1.07
CA SER A 156 -14.92 -0.46 0.43
C SER A 156 -15.88 -1.62 0.18
N ASP A 157 -17.00 -1.34 -0.48
CA ASP A 157 -17.97 -2.39 -0.88
C ASP A 157 -17.37 -3.36 -1.89
N ASP A 158 -16.35 -2.94 -2.65
CA ASP A 158 -15.72 -3.71 -3.72
C ASP A 158 -14.35 -4.28 -3.37
N VAL A 159 -13.71 -3.82 -2.29
CA VAL A 159 -12.34 -4.18 -1.96
C VAL A 159 -12.16 -4.52 -0.48
N VAL A 160 -11.54 -5.66 -0.25
CA VAL A 160 -11.14 -6.14 1.08
C VAL A 160 -9.63 -6.39 1.07
N LEU A 161 -8.95 -5.98 2.13
CA LEU A 161 -7.55 -6.31 2.41
C LEU A 161 -7.50 -7.46 3.42
N THR A 162 -6.82 -8.55 3.08
CA THR A 162 -6.62 -9.70 3.98
C THR A 162 -5.13 -9.97 4.17
N THR A 163 -4.74 -10.31 5.40
CA THR A 163 -3.35 -10.61 5.76
C THR A 163 -3.17 -12.02 6.35
N SER A 164 -4.24 -12.78 6.48
CA SER A 164 -4.19 -14.15 6.97
C SER A 164 -3.98 -15.15 5.85
N ARG A 165 -3.39 -16.30 6.17
CA ARG A 165 -3.00 -17.34 5.22
C ARG A 165 -4.20 -18.04 4.56
N ASP A 166 -5.34 -18.08 5.24
CA ASP A 166 -6.56 -18.77 4.79
C ASP A 166 -7.05 -18.28 3.41
N VAL A 167 -6.89 -16.98 3.06
CA VAL A 167 -7.22 -16.49 1.72
C VAL A 167 -6.36 -17.15 0.64
N LEU A 168 -5.07 -17.37 0.93
CA LEU A 168 -4.14 -18.02 -0.01
C LEU A 168 -4.44 -19.53 -0.12
N GLU A 169 -4.80 -20.17 0.98
CA GLU A 169 -5.21 -21.57 1.01
C GLU A 169 -6.49 -21.80 0.19
N GLN A 170 -7.49 -20.93 0.35
CA GLN A 170 -8.70 -20.98 -0.47
C GLN A 170 -8.42 -20.65 -1.94
N ALA A 171 -7.53 -19.68 -2.22
CA ALA A 171 -7.14 -19.36 -3.59
C ALA A 171 -6.41 -20.53 -4.26
N ALA A 172 -5.52 -21.23 -3.56
CA ALA A 172 -4.83 -22.42 -4.07
C ALA A 172 -5.77 -23.60 -4.31
N ALA A 173 -6.81 -23.76 -3.48
CA ALA A 173 -7.85 -24.78 -3.60
C ALA A 173 -8.94 -24.44 -4.64
N GLY A 174 -8.81 -23.35 -5.41
CA GLY A 174 -9.80 -22.95 -6.41
C GLY A 174 -11.10 -22.37 -5.86
N ASN A 175 -11.19 -22.20 -4.55
CA ASN A 175 -12.37 -21.68 -3.84
C ASN A 175 -12.20 -20.23 -3.37
N GLY A 176 -11.10 -19.59 -3.72
CA GLY A 176 -10.78 -18.22 -3.34
C GLY A 176 -11.58 -17.16 -4.10
N PRO A 177 -11.29 -15.88 -3.84
CA PRO A 177 -11.91 -14.76 -4.54
C PRO A 177 -11.61 -14.79 -6.03
N ASP A 178 -12.60 -14.44 -6.87
CA ASP A 178 -12.43 -14.39 -8.32
C ASP A 178 -11.42 -13.32 -8.75
N ARG A 179 -11.43 -12.19 -8.03
CA ARG A 179 -10.50 -11.06 -8.25
C ARG A 179 -9.60 -10.93 -7.05
N LEU A 180 -8.30 -11.07 -7.24
CA LEU A 180 -7.32 -10.90 -6.20
C LEU A 180 -5.97 -10.39 -6.74
N ILE A 181 -5.28 -9.63 -5.91
CA ILE A 181 -3.90 -9.18 -6.07
C ILE A 181 -3.15 -9.56 -4.81
N ILE A 182 -1.96 -10.14 -4.97
CA ILE A 182 -1.06 -10.43 -3.86
C ILE A 182 0.10 -9.44 -3.93
N THR A 183 0.39 -8.79 -2.80
CA THR A 183 1.55 -7.92 -2.66
C THR A 183 2.46 -8.42 -1.54
N LEU A 184 3.76 -8.18 -1.68
CA LEU A 184 4.75 -8.32 -0.61
C LEU A 184 5.12 -6.93 -0.11
N GLY A 185 5.00 -6.75 1.21
CA GLY A 185 5.16 -5.45 1.84
C GLY A 185 3.98 -4.51 1.64
N CYS A 186 4.06 -3.35 2.27
CA CYS A 186 3.08 -2.28 2.20
C CYS A 186 3.77 -0.91 2.27
N ALA A 187 3.05 0.13 1.91
CA ALA A 187 3.40 1.53 2.16
C ALA A 187 2.69 2.01 3.42
N GLY A 188 3.38 2.74 4.26
CA GLY A 188 2.81 3.23 5.51
C GLY A 188 3.25 4.66 5.77
N TRP A 189 2.32 5.47 6.27
CA TRP A 189 2.54 6.86 6.68
C TRP A 189 2.16 7.02 8.14
N SER A 190 2.98 7.78 8.88
CA SER A 190 2.65 8.22 10.24
C SER A 190 1.53 9.26 10.22
N ALA A 191 0.95 9.53 11.40
CA ALA A 191 -0.06 10.58 11.58
C ALA A 191 0.40 11.93 10.98
N GLY A 192 -0.39 12.48 10.05
CA GLY A 192 -0.13 13.75 9.35
C GLY A 192 0.93 13.70 8.26
N GLN A 193 1.67 12.60 8.09
CA GLN A 193 2.75 12.51 7.11
C GLN A 193 2.21 12.53 5.68
N LEU A 194 1.15 11.77 5.40
CA LEU A 194 0.56 11.71 4.06
C LEU A 194 0.01 13.08 3.64
N GLU A 195 -0.67 13.77 4.54
CA GLU A 195 -1.21 15.10 4.31
C GLU A 195 -0.09 16.11 3.99
N GLU A 196 1.03 16.05 4.72
CA GLU A 196 2.19 16.88 4.41
C GLU A 196 2.80 16.58 3.03
N GLU A 197 2.88 15.32 2.65
CA GLU A 197 3.39 14.91 1.33
C GLU A 197 2.46 15.37 0.21
N ILE A 198 1.14 15.29 0.40
CA ILE A 198 0.13 15.82 -0.54
C ILE A 198 0.27 17.34 -0.68
N LEU A 199 0.38 18.08 0.44
CA LEU A 199 0.57 19.53 0.45
C LEU A 199 1.86 19.97 -0.26
N ARG A 200 2.88 19.11 -0.28
CA ARG A 200 4.14 19.34 -1.01
C ARG A 200 4.09 18.87 -2.47
N ASN A 201 2.90 18.55 -2.98
CA ASN A 201 2.68 18.01 -4.31
C ASN A 201 3.48 16.72 -4.59
N GLY A 202 3.65 15.86 -3.60
CA GLY A 202 4.23 14.52 -3.79
C GLY A 202 3.26 13.55 -4.44
N TRP A 203 1.99 13.69 -4.16
CA TRP A 203 0.93 12.79 -4.57
C TRP A 203 -0.28 13.53 -5.16
N LEU A 204 -0.81 12.99 -6.25
CA LEU A 204 -2.19 13.25 -6.68
C LEU A 204 -3.11 12.21 -6.05
N THR A 205 -4.33 12.61 -5.71
CA THR A 205 -5.32 11.72 -5.10
C THR A 205 -6.57 11.65 -5.95
N VAL A 206 -7.09 10.45 -6.15
CA VAL A 206 -8.34 10.22 -6.87
C VAL A 206 -9.07 9.04 -6.26
N LYS A 207 -10.40 9.07 -6.25
CA LYS A 207 -11.21 7.92 -5.82
C LYS A 207 -10.85 6.70 -6.64
N ALA A 208 -10.62 5.58 -5.98
CA ALA A 208 -10.23 4.36 -6.68
C ALA A 208 -11.37 3.78 -7.52
N ASP A 209 -11.01 3.27 -8.69
CA ASP A 209 -11.87 2.44 -9.53
C ASP A 209 -11.42 0.97 -9.39
N PRO A 210 -12.28 0.07 -8.90
CA PRO A 210 -11.96 -1.35 -8.76
C PRO A 210 -11.54 -2.02 -10.07
N ALA A 211 -11.99 -1.51 -11.23
CA ALA A 211 -11.57 -2.03 -12.52
C ALA A 211 -10.07 -1.79 -12.76
N ILE A 212 -9.54 -0.62 -12.39
CA ILE A 212 -8.10 -0.34 -12.48
C ILE A 212 -7.30 -1.28 -11.58
N LEU A 213 -7.84 -1.58 -10.41
CA LEU A 213 -7.17 -2.46 -9.46
C LEU A 213 -7.08 -3.90 -9.97
N PHE A 214 -8.17 -4.46 -10.52
CA PHE A 214 -8.27 -5.90 -10.77
C PHE A 214 -8.23 -6.31 -12.24
N GLU A 215 -8.59 -5.41 -13.18
CA GLU A 215 -8.83 -5.76 -14.59
C GLU A 215 -7.81 -5.11 -15.52
N VAL A 216 -7.32 -3.90 -15.18
CA VAL A 216 -6.33 -3.19 -16.00
C VAL A 216 -4.95 -3.86 -15.87
N PRO A 217 -4.21 -4.08 -16.98
CA PRO A 217 -2.83 -4.56 -16.95
C PRO A 217 -1.94 -3.71 -16.05
N ILE A 218 -0.99 -4.36 -15.37
CA ILE A 218 -0.18 -3.71 -14.33
C ILE A 218 0.57 -2.48 -14.88
N GLU A 219 1.11 -2.59 -16.07
CA GLU A 219 1.86 -1.54 -16.79
C GLU A 219 0.99 -0.34 -17.18
N GLU A 220 -0.32 -0.54 -17.33
CA GLU A 220 -1.27 0.51 -17.74
C GLU A 220 -1.95 1.20 -16.54
N ARG A 221 -1.81 0.66 -15.32
CA ARG A 221 -2.50 1.18 -14.13
C ARG A 221 -2.15 2.62 -13.81
N PHE A 222 -0.90 3.03 -14.07
CA PHE A 222 -0.49 4.41 -13.83
C PHE A 222 -1.23 5.38 -14.75
N SER A 223 -1.25 5.11 -16.05
CA SER A 223 -1.97 5.96 -17.02
C SER A 223 -3.48 5.89 -16.79
N ALA A 224 -4.03 4.72 -16.48
CA ALA A 224 -5.45 4.58 -16.17
C ALA A 224 -5.87 5.39 -14.94
N ALA A 225 -5.06 5.38 -13.87
CA ALA A 225 -5.32 6.20 -12.69
C ALA A 225 -5.21 7.70 -12.99
N MET A 226 -4.25 8.12 -13.82
CA MET A 226 -4.14 9.51 -14.28
C MET A 226 -5.36 9.97 -15.09
N HIS A 227 -5.88 9.11 -15.95
CA HIS A 227 -7.08 9.41 -16.73
C HIS A 227 -8.33 9.64 -15.86
N LEU A 228 -8.42 9.04 -14.66
CA LEU A 228 -9.49 9.36 -13.71
C LEU A 228 -9.48 10.84 -13.27
N LEU A 229 -8.32 11.49 -13.30
CA LEU A 229 -8.16 12.91 -13.01
C LEU A 229 -8.39 13.80 -14.26
N GLY A 230 -8.61 13.20 -15.43
CA GLY A 230 -8.78 13.91 -16.69
C GLY A 230 -7.46 14.38 -17.32
N PHE A 231 -6.32 13.85 -16.87
CA PHE A 231 -5.00 14.17 -17.41
C PHE A 231 -4.43 12.98 -18.19
N ASP A 232 -3.71 13.29 -19.28
CA ASP A 232 -2.80 12.33 -19.89
C ASP A 232 -1.44 12.43 -19.15
N PRO A 233 -0.72 11.32 -18.90
CA PRO A 233 0.62 11.37 -18.29
C PRO A 233 1.61 12.31 -19.04
N SER A 234 1.45 12.49 -20.35
CA SER A 234 2.22 13.41 -21.16
C SER A 234 1.99 14.89 -20.80
N ASP A 235 0.81 15.23 -20.29
CA ASP A 235 0.48 16.61 -19.91
C ASP A 235 1.27 17.07 -18.69
N LEU A 236 1.65 16.14 -17.81
CA LEU A 236 2.48 16.44 -16.62
C LEU A 236 3.98 16.45 -16.92
N ALA A 237 4.40 15.84 -18.03
CA ALA A 237 5.78 15.87 -18.50
C ALA A 237 6.10 17.17 -19.28
N GLY A 238 5.17 18.12 -19.29
CA GLY A 238 5.23 19.35 -20.07
C GLY A 238 6.51 20.11 -19.86
N GLU A 239 7.18 20.38 -20.97
CA GLU A 239 8.36 21.24 -21.09
C GLU A 239 8.15 22.54 -20.30
N ALA A 240 9.11 22.84 -19.42
CA ALA A 240 9.28 24.20 -18.94
C ALA A 240 9.54 25.08 -20.17
N GLY A 241 8.45 25.69 -20.67
CA GLY A 241 8.50 26.56 -21.83
C GLY A 241 9.57 27.63 -21.63
N HIS A 242 10.50 27.65 -22.53
CA HIS A 242 11.42 28.77 -22.67
C HIS A 242 10.60 30.00 -23.06
N ALA A 243 10.46 30.94 -22.12
CA ALA A 243 10.06 32.30 -22.38
C ALA A 243 11.31 33.19 -22.33
#